data_5572e758763cbfb020ef4b07e79e2da8
#
_entry.id   5572e758763cbfb020ef4b07e79e2da8
#
_cell.length_a   1.000
_cell.length_b   1.000
_cell.length_c   1.000
_cell.angle_alpha   90.00
_cell.angle_beta   90.00
_cell.angle_gamma   90.00
#
_symmetry.space_group_name_H-M   'P 1'
#
loop_
_entity.id
_entity.type
_entity.pdbx_description
1 polymer ?
#
loop_
_entity_poly.entity_id
_entity_poly.type
_entity_poly.pdbx_seq_one_letter_code
_entity_poly.pdbx_strand_id
1 'polypeptide(L)'
;MVPIQPGAELPLYRLYVLRAAYLLLGLAQGLRTWPAILHHTQPWDFWHGVGASFFGALTMLSLLGVRYPVRMMPLLMFEFAWKLIWVLAAWLPPYLSHNVDPDIADSFAGIFPGVVIVPLVLPLGYLWKTYVTAPGDRWR
;
A
#
# COMPACT_ATOMS: atom_id res chain seq x y z
N MET A 1 25.01 24.22 5.77
CA MET A 1 23.58 23.92 5.74
C MET A 1 23.42 22.43 6.05
N VAL A 2 22.97 22.08 7.24
CA VAL A 2 22.74 20.67 7.61
C VAL A 2 21.52 20.20 6.82
N PRO A 3 21.61 19.12 6.03
CA PRO A 3 20.46 18.61 5.33
C PRO A 3 19.42 18.17 6.37
N ILE A 4 18.24 18.79 6.33
CA ILE A 4 17.09 18.39 7.16
C ILE A 4 16.78 16.95 6.78
N GLN A 5 17.03 16.01 7.69
CA GLN A 5 16.72 14.61 7.44
C GLN A 5 15.19 14.46 7.31
N PRO A 6 14.71 13.85 6.23
CA PRO A 6 13.29 13.58 6.09
C PRO A 6 12.80 12.77 7.30
N GLY A 7 11.84 13.29 8.04
CA GLY A 7 11.29 12.62 9.21
C GLY A 7 11.78 13.15 10.56
N ALA A 8 12.68 14.14 10.61
CA ALA A 8 13.07 14.79 11.87
C ALA A 8 11.88 15.45 12.61
N GLU A 9 10.80 15.76 11.89
CA GLU A 9 9.56 16.32 12.44
C GLU A 9 8.61 15.25 13.01
N LEU A 10 8.83 13.96 12.73
CA LEU A 10 7.97 12.88 13.19
C LEU A 10 8.50 12.28 14.50
N PRO A 11 7.63 12.09 15.52
CA PRO A 11 8.02 11.43 16.74
C PRO A 11 8.42 9.97 16.48
N LEU A 12 9.37 9.45 17.27
CA LEU A 12 9.97 8.14 17.08
C LEU A 12 8.95 7.00 17.00
N TYR A 13 7.88 7.07 17.82
CA TYR A 13 6.82 6.05 17.77
C TYR A 13 6.13 5.97 16.41
N ARG A 14 5.95 7.11 15.71
CA ARG A 14 5.37 7.13 14.35
C ARG A 14 6.27 6.41 13.34
N LEU A 15 7.58 6.56 13.48
CA LEU A 15 8.53 5.84 12.63
C LEU A 15 8.45 4.33 12.86
N TYR A 16 8.26 3.88 14.09
CA TYR A 16 8.07 2.46 14.39
C TYR A 16 6.73 1.94 13.87
N VAL A 17 5.65 2.71 13.99
CA VAL A 17 4.34 2.35 13.42
C VAL A 17 4.44 2.20 11.90
N LEU A 18 5.10 3.12 11.20
CA LEU A 18 5.33 3.01 9.76
C LEU A 18 6.15 1.77 9.40
N ARG A 19 7.24 1.48 10.13
CA ARG A 19 8.06 0.28 9.92
C ARG A 19 7.26 -1.00 10.12
N ALA A 20 6.43 -1.05 11.17
CA ALA A 20 5.56 -2.18 11.42
C ALA A 20 4.54 -2.39 10.28
N ALA A 21 3.97 -1.31 9.75
CA ALA A 21 3.06 -1.37 8.61
C ALA A 21 3.76 -1.89 7.34
N TYR A 22 4.97 -1.41 7.03
CA TYR A 22 5.75 -1.92 5.90
C TYR A 22 6.14 -3.39 6.08
N LEU A 23 6.54 -3.78 7.28
CA LEU A 23 6.89 -5.16 7.58
C LEU A 23 5.68 -6.08 7.42
N LEU A 24 4.53 -5.65 7.95
CA LEU A 24 3.27 -6.39 7.81
C LEU A 24 2.86 -6.53 6.34
N LEU A 25 2.92 -5.43 5.58
CA LEU A 25 2.61 -5.42 4.14
C LEU A 25 3.57 -6.36 3.38
N GLY A 26 4.86 -6.26 3.61
CA GLY A 26 5.88 -7.09 2.96
C GLY A 26 5.73 -8.57 3.28
N LEU A 27 5.51 -8.92 4.54
CA LEU A 27 5.38 -10.31 4.96
C LEU A 27 4.02 -10.90 4.59
N ALA A 28 2.92 -10.24 4.94
CA ALA A 28 1.58 -10.79 4.71
C ALA A 28 1.28 -10.96 3.22
N GLN A 29 1.62 -9.97 2.40
CA GLN A 29 1.45 -10.06 0.96
C GLN A 29 2.53 -10.92 0.30
N GLY A 30 3.78 -10.81 0.77
CA GLY A 30 4.91 -11.57 0.22
C GLY A 30 4.77 -13.07 0.37
N LEU A 31 4.34 -13.55 1.53
CA LEU A 31 4.14 -14.99 1.79
C LEU A 31 3.06 -15.61 0.89
N ARG A 32 2.13 -14.82 0.38
CA ARG A 32 1.13 -15.26 -0.61
C ARG A 32 1.64 -15.16 -2.04
N THR A 33 2.28 -14.05 -2.37
CA THR A 33 2.65 -13.70 -3.75
C THR A 33 3.87 -14.45 -4.24
N TRP A 34 4.94 -14.53 -3.45
CA TRP A 34 6.20 -15.11 -3.90
C TRP A 34 6.15 -16.61 -4.17
N PRO A 35 5.47 -17.45 -3.36
CA PRO A 35 5.30 -18.85 -3.73
C PRO A 35 4.54 -19.03 -5.04
N ALA A 36 3.51 -18.21 -5.29
CA ALA A 36 2.77 -18.25 -6.56
C ALA A 36 3.65 -17.87 -7.76
N ILE A 37 4.52 -16.86 -7.62
CA ILE A 37 5.47 -16.45 -8.66
C ILE A 37 6.52 -17.55 -8.93
N LEU A 38 7.14 -18.08 -7.88
CA LEU A 38 8.26 -19.01 -8.00
C LEU A 38 7.83 -20.40 -8.46
N HIS A 39 6.68 -20.88 -8.04
CA HIS A 39 6.17 -22.22 -8.32
C HIS A 39 5.11 -22.28 -9.41
N HIS A 40 4.70 -21.13 -9.96
CA HIS A 40 3.65 -21.05 -10.99
C HIS A 40 2.37 -21.82 -10.59
N THR A 41 1.95 -21.65 -9.33
CA THR A 41 0.82 -22.40 -8.75
C THR A 41 -0.54 -22.03 -9.33
N GLN A 42 -0.63 -20.93 -10.06
CA GLN A 42 -1.84 -20.44 -10.72
C GLN A 42 -1.62 -20.34 -12.23
N PRO A 43 -2.69 -20.49 -13.05
CA PRO A 43 -2.61 -20.19 -14.48
C PRO A 43 -2.16 -18.74 -14.70
N TRP A 44 -1.14 -18.56 -15.51
CA TRP A 44 -0.59 -17.24 -15.85
C TRP A 44 -1.27 -16.68 -17.10
N ASP A 45 -2.52 -16.23 -16.94
CA ASP A 45 -3.08 -15.31 -17.92
C ASP A 45 -2.50 -13.90 -17.74
N PHE A 46 -2.88 -12.99 -18.63
CA PHE A 46 -2.36 -11.61 -18.61
C PHE A 46 -2.61 -10.92 -17.26
N TRP A 47 -3.84 -10.99 -16.76
CA TRP A 47 -4.23 -10.26 -15.54
C TRP A 47 -3.65 -10.86 -14.26
N HIS A 48 -3.60 -12.18 -14.17
CA HIS A 48 -2.94 -12.86 -13.05
C HIS A 48 -1.44 -12.58 -13.05
N GLY A 49 -0.79 -12.58 -14.23
CA GLY A 49 0.62 -12.23 -14.35
C GLY A 49 0.90 -10.79 -13.94
N VAL A 50 0.10 -9.83 -14.41
CA VAL A 50 0.21 -8.42 -14.01
C VAL A 50 0.01 -8.26 -12.52
N GLY A 51 -1.04 -8.85 -11.95
CA GLY A 51 -1.34 -8.77 -10.52
C GLY A 51 -0.22 -9.36 -9.65
N ALA A 52 0.27 -10.55 -10.00
CA ALA A 52 1.36 -11.19 -9.27
C ALA A 52 2.66 -10.37 -9.32
N SER A 53 3.02 -9.84 -10.50
CA SER A 53 4.20 -9.00 -10.67
C SER A 53 4.09 -7.70 -9.89
N PHE A 54 2.93 -7.07 -9.91
CA PHE A 54 2.62 -5.87 -9.18
C PHE A 54 2.75 -6.09 -7.66
N PHE A 55 2.12 -7.13 -7.12
CA PHE A 55 2.23 -7.44 -5.70
C PHE A 55 3.64 -7.90 -5.31
N GLY A 56 4.35 -8.59 -6.19
CA GLY A 56 5.75 -8.93 -5.98
C GLY A 56 6.63 -7.70 -5.81
N ALA A 57 6.50 -6.72 -6.70
CA ALA A 57 7.21 -5.44 -6.62
C ALA A 57 6.83 -4.65 -5.37
N LEU A 58 5.53 -4.60 -5.04
CA LEU A 58 5.03 -3.92 -3.84
C LEU A 58 5.67 -4.48 -2.56
N THR A 59 5.77 -5.79 -2.44
CA THR A 59 6.39 -6.44 -1.27
C THR A 59 7.89 -6.16 -1.17
N MET A 60 8.62 -6.16 -2.29
CA MET A 60 10.04 -5.79 -2.32
C MET A 60 10.25 -4.34 -1.87
N LEU A 61 9.46 -3.41 -2.40
CA LEU A 61 9.54 -2.00 -2.03
C LEU A 61 9.12 -1.74 -0.59
N SER A 62 8.19 -2.54 -0.04
CA SER A 62 7.81 -2.42 1.37
C SER A 62 8.97 -2.77 2.32
N LEU A 63 9.85 -3.69 1.94
CA LEU A 63 11.06 -3.97 2.72
C LEU A 63 12.01 -2.75 2.77
N LEU A 64 12.10 -1.96 1.69
CA LEU A 64 12.78 -0.67 1.72
C LEU A 64 12.10 0.32 2.68
N GLY A 65 10.78 0.26 2.80
CA GLY A 65 10.01 1.07 3.73
C GLY A 65 10.36 0.80 5.20
N VAL A 66 10.74 -0.42 5.56
CA VAL A 66 11.24 -0.74 6.91
C VAL A 66 12.51 0.05 7.22
N ARG A 67 13.40 0.22 6.24
CA ARG A 67 14.64 0.99 6.39
C ARG A 67 14.42 2.50 6.26
N TYR A 68 13.59 2.91 5.30
CA TYR A 68 13.34 4.31 4.95
C TYR A 68 11.85 4.70 5.08
N PRO A 69 11.26 4.64 6.28
CA PRO A 69 9.80 4.72 6.45
C PRO A 69 9.19 6.02 5.91
N VAL A 70 9.87 7.14 6.06
CA VAL A 70 9.36 8.45 5.60
C VAL A 70 9.46 8.59 4.09
N ARG A 71 10.58 8.17 3.50
CA ARG A 71 10.81 8.29 2.05
C ARG A 71 9.89 7.39 1.23
N MET A 72 9.47 6.28 1.82
CA MET A 72 8.60 5.28 1.16
C MET A 72 7.11 5.50 1.42
N MET A 73 6.70 6.59 2.10
CA MET A 73 5.28 6.90 2.32
C MET A 73 4.42 6.89 1.06
N PRO A 74 4.89 7.33 -0.12
CA PRO A 74 4.12 7.19 -1.36
C PRO A 74 3.67 5.77 -1.65
N LEU A 75 4.43 4.74 -1.21
CA LEU A 75 4.05 3.35 -1.35
C LEU A 75 2.81 2.99 -0.52
N LEU A 76 2.73 3.48 0.73
CA LEU A 76 1.52 3.29 1.55
C LEU A 76 0.33 4.10 1.04
N MET A 77 0.58 5.28 0.49
CA MET A 77 -0.47 6.08 -0.18
C MET A 77 -1.03 5.32 -1.38
N PHE A 78 -0.16 4.71 -2.18
CA PHE A 78 -0.56 3.89 -3.30
C PHE A 78 -1.33 2.63 -2.83
N GLU A 79 -0.86 1.97 -1.77
CA GLU A 79 -1.52 0.82 -1.16
C GLU A 79 -2.95 1.17 -0.69
N PHE A 80 -3.14 2.33 -0.12
CA PHE A 80 -4.46 2.84 0.23
C PHE A 80 -5.31 3.14 -1.00
N ALA A 81 -4.75 3.85 -1.98
CA ALA A 81 -5.48 4.33 -3.14
C ALA A 81 -6.06 3.20 -3.98
N TRP A 82 -5.25 2.17 -4.31
CA TRP A 82 -5.74 1.07 -5.11
C TRP A 82 -6.83 0.27 -4.40
N LYS A 83 -6.72 0.07 -3.08
CA LYS A 83 -7.74 -0.61 -2.29
C LYS A 83 -9.04 0.19 -2.21
N LEU A 84 -8.93 1.51 -2.03
CA LEU A 84 -10.09 2.39 -2.05
C LEU A 84 -10.80 2.36 -3.40
N ILE A 85 -10.04 2.45 -4.50
CA ILE A 85 -10.60 2.36 -5.85
C ILE A 85 -11.30 1.01 -6.05
N TRP A 86 -10.67 -0.10 -5.62
CA TRP A 86 -11.26 -1.43 -5.74
C TRP A 86 -12.57 -1.54 -4.95
N VAL A 87 -12.60 -1.04 -3.71
CA VAL A 87 -13.83 -1.04 -2.89
C VAL A 87 -14.93 -0.21 -3.54
N LEU A 88 -14.61 0.96 -4.05
CA LEU A 88 -15.61 1.86 -4.64
C LEU A 88 -16.07 1.41 -6.02
N ALA A 89 -15.21 0.83 -6.83
CA ALA A 89 -15.51 0.50 -8.23
C ALA A 89 -15.91 -0.96 -8.44
N ALA A 90 -15.29 -1.90 -7.73
CA ALA A 90 -15.50 -3.33 -7.93
C ALA A 90 -16.48 -3.95 -6.92
N TRP A 91 -16.44 -3.50 -5.66
CA TRP A 91 -17.28 -4.09 -4.62
C TRP A 91 -18.60 -3.33 -4.40
N LEU A 92 -18.56 -1.99 -4.30
CA LEU A 92 -19.73 -1.19 -3.90
C LEU A 92 -20.90 -1.27 -4.89
N PRO A 93 -20.73 -1.16 -6.23
CA PRO A 93 -21.86 -1.24 -7.17
C PRO A 93 -22.59 -2.60 -7.15
N PRO A 94 -21.88 -3.75 -7.20
CA PRO A 94 -22.54 -5.05 -7.05
C PRO A 94 -23.23 -5.23 -5.69
N TYR A 95 -22.64 -4.70 -4.63
CA TYR A 95 -23.25 -4.75 -3.29
C TYR A 95 -24.58 -3.99 -3.24
N LEU A 96 -24.64 -2.80 -3.80
CA LEU A 96 -25.88 -2.00 -3.85
C LEU A 96 -26.96 -2.64 -4.73
N SER A 97 -26.56 -3.39 -5.75
CA SER A 97 -27.49 -4.12 -6.63
C SER A 97 -27.85 -5.53 -6.14
N HIS A 98 -27.39 -5.92 -4.94
CA HIS A 98 -27.58 -7.26 -4.36
C HIS A 98 -27.10 -8.42 -5.27
N ASN A 99 -26.08 -8.17 -6.08
CA ASN A 99 -25.52 -9.13 -7.04
C ASN A 99 -23.98 -9.16 -6.95
N VAL A 100 -23.46 -9.49 -5.77
CA VAL A 100 -22.00 -9.59 -5.54
C VAL A 100 -21.52 -10.95 -6.00
N ASP A 101 -20.52 -10.97 -6.87
CA ASP A 101 -19.79 -12.17 -7.25
C ASP A 101 -19.08 -12.77 -6.01
N PRO A 102 -19.14 -14.12 -5.82
CA PRO A 102 -18.48 -14.76 -4.67
C PRO A 102 -17.01 -14.43 -4.52
N ASP A 103 -16.25 -14.37 -5.62
CA ASP A 103 -14.81 -14.06 -5.59
C ASP A 103 -14.55 -12.62 -5.10
N ILE A 104 -15.44 -11.68 -5.47
CA ILE A 104 -15.38 -10.29 -4.99
C ILE A 104 -15.73 -10.23 -3.50
N ALA A 105 -16.74 -10.98 -3.06
CA ALA A 105 -17.14 -11.03 -1.66
C ALA A 105 -16.02 -11.61 -0.77
N ASP A 106 -15.39 -12.69 -1.21
CA ASP A 106 -14.28 -13.32 -0.48
C ASP A 106 -13.03 -12.41 -0.41
N SER A 107 -12.77 -11.67 -1.49
CA SER A 107 -11.63 -10.72 -1.55
C SER A 107 -11.83 -9.50 -0.65
N PHE A 108 -13.06 -9.11 -0.36
CA PHE A 108 -13.37 -7.93 0.45
C PHE A 108 -12.76 -8.00 1.85
N ALA A 109 -12.83 -9.14 2.52
CA ALA A 109 -12.28 -9.34 3.86
C ALA A 109 -10.74 -9.15 3.90
N GLY A 110 -10.05 -9.43 2.80
CA GLY A 110 -8.61 -9.23 2.68
C GLY A 110 -8.20 -7.81 2.28
N ILE A 111 -9.05 -7.08 1.57
CA ILE A 111 -8.75 -5.76 1.01
C ILE A 111 -9.21 -4.63 1.92
N PHE A 112 -10.45 -4.70 2.42
CA PHE A 112 -11.08 -3.63 3.20
C PHE A 112 -10.32 -3.21 4.46
N PRO A 113 -9.72 -4.11 5.27
CA PRO A 113 -8.94 -3.70 6.44
C PRO A 113 -7.82 -2.70 6.09
N GLY A 114 -7.21 -2.83 4.91
CA GLY A 114 -6.18 -1.88 4.46
C GLY A 114 -6.72 -0.48 4.20
N VAL A 115 -7.97 -0.34 3.79
CA VAL A 115 -8.63 0.98 3.60
C VAL A 115 -8.80 1.70 4.93
N VAL A 116 -8.94 0.98 6.03
CA VAL A 116 -9.07 1.54 7.37
C VAL A 116 -7.71 1.73 8.05
N ILE A 117 -6.86 0.70 8.02
CA ILE A 117 -5.60 0.68 8.76
C ILE A 117 -4.59 1.67 8.18
N VAL A 118 -4.44 1.73 6.85
CA VAL A 118 -3.40 2.54 6.22
C VAL A 118 -3.56 4.04 6.53
N PRO A 119 -4.75 4.66 6.43
CA PRO A 119 -4.91 6.07 6.84
C PRO A 119 -4.62 6.35 8.32
N LEU A 120 -4.87 5.37 9.21
CA LEU A 120 -4.56 5.51 10.62
C LEU A 120 -3.05 5.46 10.89
N VAL A 121 -2.32 4.70 10.11
CA VAL A 121 -0.85 4.59 10.19
C VAL A 121 -0.18 5.82 9.59
N LEU A 122 -0.71 6.35 8.49
CA LEU A 122 -0.12 7.48 7.78
C LEU A 122 -0.20 8.77 8.62
N PRO A 123 0.91 9.51 8.75
CA PRO A 123 0.92 10.81 9.42
C PRO A 123 0.32 11.88 8.48
N LEU A 124 -1.01 11.97 8.43
CA LEU A 124 -1.75 12.80 7.48
C LEU A 124 -1.31 14.27 7.48
N GLY A 125 -1.03 14.84 8.66
CA GLY A 125 -0.53 16.21 8.77
C GLY A 125 0.83 16.41 8.11
N TYR A 126 1.74 15.43 8.22
CA TYR A 126 3.02 15.46 7.54
C TYR A 126 2.85 15.31 6.02
N LEU A 127 1.99 14.40 5.58
CA LEU A 127 1.68 14.20 4.16
C LEU A 127 1.10 15.47 3.52
N TRP A 128 0.17 16.13 4.21
CA TRP A 128 -0.41 17.38 3.75
C TRP A 128 0.65 18.46 3.58
N LYS A 129 1.52 18.65 4.57
CA LYS A 129 2.63 19.60 4.49
C LYS A 129 3.59 19.29 3.34
N THR A 130 3.93 18.02 3.17
CA THR A 130 4.96 17.59 2.23
C THR A 130 4.48 17.56 0.78
N TYR A 131 3.24 17.13 0.54
CA TYR A 131 2.75 16.89 -0.82
C TYR A 131 1.73 17.92 -1.32
N VAL A 132 1.10 18.69 -0.42
CA VAL A 132 0.08 19.66 -0.80
C VAL A 132 0.56 21.09 -0.63
N THR A 133 1.16 21.43 0.52
CA THR A 133 1.54 22.82 0.83
C THR A 133 2.99 23.15 0.52
N ALA A 134 3.89 22.17 0.49
CA ALA A 134 5.28 22.39 0.12
C ALA A 134 5.39 22.79 -1.36
N PRO A 135 6.33 23.70 -1.69
CA PRO A 135 6.64 23.97 -3.09
C PRO A 135 7.18 22.70 -3.76
N GLY A 136 6.77 22.48 -5.01
CA GLY A 136 7.29 21.37 -5.80
C GLY A 136 8.80 21.45 -6.04
N ASP A 137 9.37 20.35 -6.53
CA ASP A 137 10.78 20.32 -6.91
C ASP A 137 11.08 21.33 -8.02
N ARG A 138 12.32 21.82 -8.04
CA ARG A 138 12.75 22.79 -9.03
C ARG A 138 12.71 22.18 -10.43
N TRP A 139 12.15 22.94 -11.39
CA TRP A 139 12.17 22.56 -12.80
C TRP A 139 13.49 22.88 -13.50
N ARG A 140 14.35 23.72 -12.87
CA ARG A 140 15.70 24.11 -13.33
C ARG A 140 16.62 24.38 -12.14
#